data_a45bb3c02ecd14e7ff9111021564250a
#
_entry.id   a45bb3c02ecd14e7ff9111021564250a
#
_cell.length_a   1.000
_cell.length_b   1.000
_cell.length_c   1.000
_cell.angle_alpha   90.00
_cell.angle_beta   90.00
_cell.angle_gamma   90.00
#
_symmetry.space_group_name_H-M   'P 1'
#
loop_
_entity.id
_entity.type
_entity.pdbx_description
1 polymer ?
#
loop_
_entity_poly.entity_id
_entity_poly.type
_entity_poly.pdbx_seq_one_letter_code
_entity_poly.pdbx_strand_id
1 'polypeptide(L)'
;MQKPLKILVVRFSSIGDIVLTSPVVRILKNQLNAEVHFITKKVYKCLIEHNPNIDKIYSIDTDIKEVVSELKNENYDWIIDLHNNIRSSQLKRIRVKSRSYKKLNFQKFLFTNFGINRMPKTHTVDRFLDTISHLEVKNDGKGLDFFLSKKDEVD
;
A
#
# COMPACT_ATOMS: atom_id res chain seq x y z
N MET A 1 15.30 22.58 -8.28
CA MET A 1 14.93 21.43 -7.41
C MET A 1 13.85 20.63 -8.11
N GLN A 2 14.03 19.34 -8.25
CA GLN A 2 12.94 18.49 -8.76
C GLN A 2 11.83 18.42 -7.72
N LYS A 3 10.57 18.53 -8.18
CA LYS A 3 9.40 18.33 -7.33
C LYS A 3 9.45 16.89 -6.76
N PRO A 4 9.17 16.70 -5.46
CA PRO A 4 9.11 15.36 -4.89
C PRO A 4 8.05 14.52 -5.60
N LEU A 5 8.33 13.23 -5.80
CA LEU A 5 7.36 12.29 -6.34
C LEU A 5 6.13 12.22 -5.42
N LYS A 6 4.96 12.29 -6.00
CA LYS A 6 3.70 12.09 -5.27
C LYS A 6 3.14 10.69 -5.56
N ILE A 7 3.03 9.88 -4.52
CA ILE A 7 2.72 8.45 -4.65
C ILE A 7 1.48 8.10 -3.81
N LEU A 8 0.50 7.45 -4.42
CA LEU A 8 -0.64 6.88 -3.73
C LEU A 8 -0.40 5.39 -3.47
N VAL A 9 -0.40 4.99 -2.21
CA VAL A 9 -0.37 3.59 -1.78
C VAL A 9 -1.78 3.12 -1.47
N VAL A 10 -2.15 1.94 -1.98
CA VAL A 10 -3.52 1.42 -1.90
C VAL A 10 -3.56 0.11 -1.13
N ARG A 11 -4.23 0.10 0.02
CA ARG A 11 -4.59 -1.11 0.74
C ARG A 11 -5.87 -0.91 1.55
N PHE A 12 -6.96 -1.56 1.14
CA PHE A 12 -8.28 -1.36 1.77
C PHE A 12 -8.50 -2.20 3.02
N SER A 13 -7.89 -3.37 3.12
CA SER A 13 -8.05 -4.38 4.18
C SER A 13 -6.95 -5.46 4.04
N SER A 14 -6.72 -6.37 4.96
CA SER A 14 -7.22 -6.41 6.32
C SER A 14 -6.21 -5.77 7.29
N ILE A 15 -6.46 -5.85 8.59
CA ILE A 15 -5.60 -5.25 9.64
C ILE A 15 -4.13 -5.64 9.44
N GLY A 16 -3.83 -6.94 9.43
CA GLY A 16 -2.46 -7.44 9.27
C GLY A 16 -1.82 -7.00 7.95
N ASP A 17 -2.57 -7.07 6.86
CA ASP A 17 -2.04 -6.66 5.55
C ASP A 17 -1.74 -5.16 5.47
N ILE A 18 -2.54 -4.31 6.16
CA ILE A 18 -2.28 -2.87 6.23
C ILE A 18 -0.99 -2.61 7.00
N VAL A 19 -0.77 -3.28 8.13
CA VAL A 19 0.48 -3.17 8.90
C VAL A 19 1.68 -3.64 8.06
N LEU A 20 1.52 -4.70 7.27
CA LEU A 20 2.56 -5.21 6.36
C LEU A 20 2.96 -4.22 5.25
N THR A 21 2.18 -3.16 5.01
CA THR A 21 2.56 -2.09 4.06
C THR A 21 3.55 -1.09 4.64
N SER A 22 3.75 -1.06 5.95
CA SER A 22 4.58 -0.05 6.63
C SER A 22 6.02 0.06 6.09
N PRO A 23 6.74 -1.02 5.76
CA PRO A 23 8.06 -0.90 5.15
C PRO A 23 8.04 -0.19 3.79
N VAL A 24 7.01 -0.46 2.95
CA VAL A 24 6.86 0.20 1.65
C VAL A 24 6.72 1.71 1.82
N VAL A 25 5.80 2.13 2.69
CA VAL A 25 5.54 3.54 2.99
C VAL A 25 6.80 4.25 3.51
N ARG A 26 7.49 3.63 4.47
CA ARG A 26 8.74 4.14 5.05
C ARG A 26 9.84 4.30 3.99
N ILE A 27 10.03 3.30 3.15
CA ILE A 27 11.07 3.32 2.11
C ILE A 27 10.77 4.40 1.07
N LEU A 28 9.52 4.51 0.60
CA LEU A 28 9.12 5.57 -0.33
C LEU A 28 9.40 6.96 0.26
N LYS A 29 9.06 7.16 1.53
CA LYS A 29 9.30 8.43 2.23
C LYS A 29 10.78 8.73 2.39
N ASN A 30 11.55 7.79 2.93
CA ASN A 30 12.93 8.05 3.36
C ASN A 30 13.96 7.97 2.22
N GLN A 31 13.76 7.09 1.23
CA GLN A 31 14.73 6.93 0.15
C GLN A 31 14.43 7.83 -1.06
N LEU A 32 13.17 8.16 -1.32
CA LEU A 32 12.76 8.99 -2.45
C LEU A 32 12.36 10.40 -2.03
N ASN A 33 12.28 10.68 -0.75
CA ASN A 33 11.66 11.91 -0.22
C ASN A 33 10.28 12.18 -0.87
N ALA A 34 9.51 11.11 -1.10
CA ALA A 34 8.22 11.19 -1.77
C ALA A 34 7.15 11.80 -0.86
N GLU A 35 6.19 12.48 -1.46
CA GLU A 35 4.91 12.80 -0.82
C GLU A 35 4.04 11.54 -0.90
N VAL A 36 3.84 10.86 0.23
CA VAL A 36 3.15 9.57 0.30
C VAL A 36 1.73 9.76 0.81
N HIS A 37 0.76 9.46 -0.05
CA HIS A 37 -0.64 9.36 0.34
C HIS A 37 -1.06 7.90 0.46
N PHE A 38 -2.00 7.62 1.32
CA PHE A 38 -2.52 6.27 1.55
C PHE A 38 -4.03 6.23 1.45
N ILE A 39 -4.60 5.22 0.79
CA ILE A 39 -6.04 5.00 0.76
C ILE A 39 -6.40 3.66 1.37
N THR A 40 -7.34 3.67 2.32
CA THR A 40 -7.85 2.50 3.02
C THR A 40 -9.35 2.59 3.27
N LYS A 41 -9.96 1.56 3.85
CA LYS A 41 -11.32 1.67 4.39
C LYS A 41 -11.31 2.49 5.67
N LYS A 42 -12.39 3.24 5.90
CA LYS A 42 -12.57 4.12 7.06
C LYS A 42 -12.37 3.40 8.39
N VAL A 43 -12.86 2.15 8.49
CA VAL A 43 -12.73 1.35 9.71
C VAL A 43 -11.26 1.01 10.06
N TYR A 44 -10.33 1.10 9.11
CA TYR A 44 -8.91 0.80 9.30
C TYR A 44 -8.02 2.05 9.33
N LYS A 45 -8.59 3.25 9.22
CA LYS A 45 -7.84 4.51 9.23
C LYS A 45 -6.96 4.64 10.48
N CYS A 46 -7.46 4.23 11.63
CA CYS A 46 -6.74 4.28 12.90
C CYS A 46 -5.40 3.51 12.89
N LEU A 47 -5.23 2.52 12.03
CA LEU A 47 -3.99 1.75 11.94
C LEU A 47 -2.83 2.55 11.33
N ILE A 48 -3.11 3.61 10.61
CA ILE A 48 -2.12 4.37 9.82
C ILE A 48 -2.11 5.87 10.11
N GLU A 49 -3.08 6.40 10.84
CA GLU A 49 -3.24 7.85 11.04
C GLU A 49 -2.09 8.51 11.81
N HIS A 50 -1.34 7.74 12.60
CA HIS A 50 -0.17 8.23 13.33
C HIS A 50 1.17 7.90 12.67
N ASN A 51 1.15 7.32 11.46
CA ASN A 51 2.37 6.98 10.74
C ASN A 51 3.01 8.24 10.12
N PRO A 52 4.20 8.67 10.60
CA PRO A 52 4.85 9.88 10.13
C PRO A 52 5.35 9.79 8.68
N ASN A 53 5.36 8.60 8.10
CA ASN A 53 5.75 8.38 6.72
C ASN A 53 4.58 8.54 5.73
N ILE A 54 3.38 8.87 6.22
CA ILE A 54 2.17 9.12 5.41
C ILE A 54 1.81 10.60 5.53
N ASP A 55 1.81 11.32 4.42
CA ASP A 55 1.49 12.74 4.39
C ASP A 55 -0.02 13.01 4.36
N LYS A 56 -0.79 12.14 3.71
CA LYS A 56 -2.25 12.28 3.60
C LYS A 56 -2.94 10.93 3.52
N ILE A 57 -4.08 10.82 4.19
CA ILE A 57 -4.88 9.59 4.20
C ILE A 57 -6.23 9.87 3.58
N TYR A 58 -6.59 9.05 2.59
CA TYR A 58 -7.94 8.93 2.06
C TYR A 58 -8.62 7.72 2.65
N SER A 59 -9.88 7.83 3.00
CA SER A 59 -10.66 6.71 3.50
C SER A 59 -12.01 6.61 2.79
N ILE A 60 -12.42 5.38 2.53
CA ILE A 60 -13.69 5.06 1.89
C ILE A 60 -14.53 4.16 2.79
N ASP A 61 -15.84 4.30 2.73
CA ASP A 61 -16.75 3.37 3.37
C ASP A 61 -16.91 2.10 2.52
N THR A 62 -17.36 2.24 1.28
CA THR A 62 -17.64 1.10 0.39
C THR A 62 -17.07 1.25 -1.01
N ASP A 63 -17.09 2.45 -1.61
CA ASP A 63 -16.76 2.67 -3.02
C ASP A 63 -15.68 3.74 -3.19
N ILE A 64 -14.79 3.47 -4.12
CA ILE A 64 -13.73 4.39 -4.57
C ILE A 64 -14.29 5.70 -5.13
N LYS A 65 -15.51 5.66 -5.68
CA LYS A 65 -16.19 6.86 -6.21
C LYS A 65 -16.28 7.99 -5.19
N GLU A 66 -16.29 7.66 -3.89
CA GLU A 66 -16.34 8.63 -2.80
C GLU A 66 -15.19 9.65 -2.85
N VAL A 67 -14.03 9.24 -3.36
CA VAL A 67 -12.78 10.04 -3.33
C VAL A 67 -12.11 10.22 -4.70
N VAL A 68 -12.64 9.62 -5.77
CA VAL A 68 -12.02 9.65 -7.11
C VAL A 68 -11.75 11.07 -7.60
N SER A 69 -12.67 12.00 -7.38
CA SER A 69 -12.51 13.39 -7.81
C SER A 69 -11.34 14.07 -7.11
N GLU A 70 -11.21 13.85 -5.80
CA GLU A 70 -10.10 14.38 -5.01
C GLU A 70 -8.76 13.77 -5.46
N LEU A 71 -8.73 12.45 -5.65
CA LEU A 71 -7.54 11.73 -6.09
C LEU A 71 -7.06 12.19 -7.48
N LYS A 72 -7.97 12.51 -8.39
CA LYS A 72 -7.62 13.05 -9.71
C LYS A 72 -6.93 14.41 -9.62
N ASN A 73 -7.34 15.25 -8.70
CA ASN A 73 -6.79 16.59 -8.51
C ASN A 73 -5.40 16.59 -7.85
N GLU A 74 -4.99 15.47 -7.24
CA GLU A 74 -3.70 15.35 -6.57
C GLU A 74 -2.51 15.25 -7.53
N ASN A 75 -2.73 14.89 -8.80
CA ASN A 75 -1.68 14.75 -9.82
C ASN A 75 -0.56 13.80 -9.38
N TYR A 76 -0.93 12.57 -9.03
CA TYR A 76 0.04 11.53 -8.65
C TYR A 76 0.99 11.18 -9.80
N ASP A 77 2.25 10.88 -9.46
CA ASP A 77 3.23 10.30 -10.37
C ASP A 77 3.06 8.78 -10.46
N TRP A 78 2.72 8.14 -9.32
CA TRP A 78 2.53 6.69 -9.23
C TRP A 78 1.37 6.30 -8.32
N ILE A 79 0.71 5.21 -8.69
CA ILE A 79 -0.20 4.45 -7.82
C ILE A 79 0.43 3.09 -7.55
N ILE A 80 0.69 2.80 -6.29
CA ILE A 80 1.23 1.51 -5.82
C ILE A 80 0.08 0.73 -5.20
N ASP A 81 -0.47 -0.20 -5.97
CA ASP A 81 -1.64 -0.99 -5.58
C ASP A 81 -1.21 -2.27 -4.86
N LEU A 82 -1.16 -2.22 -3.54
CA LEU A 82 -0.85 -3.36 -2.67
C LEU A 82 -2.11 -4.18 -2.31
N HIS A 83 -3.26 -3.87 -2.88
CA HIS A 83 -4.49 -4.64 -2.69
C HIS A 83 -4.82 -5.55 -3.89
N ASN A 84 -4.66 -5.01 -5.10
CA ASN A 84 -4.85 -5.70 -6.37
C ASN A 84 -6.18 -6.48 -6.46
N ASN A 85 -7.30 -5.78 -6.39
CA ASN A 85 -8.64 -6.33 -6.56
C ASN A 85 -9.47 -5.48 -7.54
N ILE A 86 -10.73 -5.89 -7.79
CA ILE A 86 -11.65 -5.16 -8.68
C ILE A 86 -11.84 -3.72 -8.22
N ARG A 87 -11.93 -3.48 -6.91
CA ARG A 87 -12.10 -2.12 -6.36
C ARG A 87 -10.87 -1.26 -6.62
N SER A 88 -9.66 -1.76 -6.33
CA SER A 88 -8.43 -1.00 -6.58
C SER A 88 -8.17 -0.79 -8.07
N SER A 89 -8.61 -1.71 -8.94
CA SER A 89 -8.47 -1.55 -10.40
C SER A 89 -9.25 -0.35 -10.95
N GLN A 90 -10.26 0.12 -10.24
CA GLN A 90 -11.01 1.33 -10.63
C GLN A 90 -10.15 2.59 -10.54
N LEU A 91 -9.09 2.59 -9.72
CA LEU A 91 -8.11 3.70 -9.66
C LEU A 91 -7.34 3.90 -10.97
N LYS A 92 -7.28 2.89 -11.84
CA LYS A 92 -6.70 3.03 -13.19
C LYS A 92 -7.43 4.09 -14.03
N ARG A 93 -8.68 4.41 -13.69
CA ARG A 93 -9.45 5.50 -14.33
C ARG A 93 -8.84 6.89 -14.11
N ILE A 94 -7.96 7.04 -13.13
CA ILE A 94 -7.22 8.29 -12.87
C ILE A 94 -6.14 8.52 -13.94
N ARG A 95 -5.79 7.48 -14.72
CA ARG A 95 -4.78 7.52 -15.82
C ARG A 95 -3.37 7.89 -15.34
N VAL A 96 -3.01 7.42 -14.18
CA VAL A 96 -1.66 7.56 -13.59
C VAL A 96 -0.89 6.24 -13.76
N LYS A 97 0.43 6.31 -13.86
CA LYS A 97 1.29 5.12 -13.84
C LYS A 97 1.00 4.28 -12.60
N SER A 98 0.79 2.99 -12.77
CA SER A 98 0.44 2.12 -11.64
C SER A 98 1.22 0.81 -11.66
N ARG A 99 1.54 0.32 -10.47
CA ARG A 99 2.09 -1.02 -10.23
C ARG A 99 1.23 -1.73 -9.19
N SER A 100 0.92 -2.99 -9.46
CA SER A 100 0.16 -3.82 -8.53
C SER A 100 1.01 -5.00 -8.09
N TYR A 101 0.92 -5.37 -6.79
CA TYR A 101 1.62 -6.53 -6.30
C TYR A 101 1.01 -7.84 -6.87
N LYS A 102 1.85 -8.84 -7.05
CA LYS A 102 1.42 -10.14 -7.58
C LYS A 102 0.77 -10.99 -6.49
N LYS A 103 -0.52 -11.26 -6.63
CA LYS A 103 -1.24 -12.21 -5.78
C LYS A 103 -0.86 -13.64 -6.12
N LEU A 104 -0.86 -14.51 -5.11
CA LEU A 104 -0.61 -15.96 -5.27
C LEU A 104 -1.91 -16.76 -5.46
N ASN A 105 -2.94 -16.15 -6.04
CA ASN A 105 -4.26 -16.78 -6.15
C ASN A 105 -4.22 -18.10 -6.94
N PHE A 106 -3.45 -18.16 -8.02
CA PHE A 106 -3.31 -19.38 -8.83
C PHE A 106 -2.55 -20.46 -8.06
N GLN A 107 -1.47 -20.12 -7.39
CA GLN A 107 -0.70 -21.05 -6.57
C GLN A 107 -1.52 -21.58 -5.39
N LYS A 108 -2.32 -20.72 -4.75
CA LYS A 108 -3.27 -21.11 -3.70
C LYS A 108 -4.33 -22.04 -4.25
N PHE A 109 -4.91 -21.75 -5.41
CA PHE A 109 -5.89 -22.62 -6.07
C PHE A 109 -5.32 -24.01 -6.36
N LEU A 110 -4.11 -24.10 -6.91
CA LEU A 110 -3.43 -25.37 -7.17
C LEU A 110 -3.20 -26.17 -5.89
N PHE A 111 -2.77 -25.51 -4.82
CA PHE A 111 -2.54 -26.15 -3.53
C PHE A 111 -3.86 -26.69 -2.93
N THR A 112 -4.91 -25.86 -2.93
CA THR A 112 -6.19 -26.20 -2.27
C THR A 112 -6.94 -27.32 -3.01
N ASN A 113 -6.92 -27.32 -4.35
CA ASN A 113 -7.71 -28.25 -5.13
C ASN A 113 -6.96 -29.49 -5.61
N PHE A 114 -5.65 -29.40 -5.75
CA PHE A 114 -4.82 -30.48 -6.31
C PHE A 114 -3.64 -30.89 -5.42
N GLY A 115 -3.46 -30.27 -4.24
CA GLY A 115 -2.35 -30.56 -3.36
C GLY A 115 -0.96 -30.16 -3.92
N ILE A 116 -0.93 -29.42 -5.04
CA ILE A 116 0.31 -29.03 -5.71
C ILE A 116 0.86 -27.77 -5.03
N ASN A 117 1.90 -27.94 -4.22
CA ASN A 117 2.56 -26.81 -3.55
C ASN A 117 3.56 -26.11 -4.47
N ARG A 118 3.13 -25.03 -5.11
CA ARG A 118 3.96 -24.08 -5.87
C ARG A 118 4.02 -22.70 -5.21
N MET A 119 3.78 -22.65 -3.90
CA MET A 119 3.87 -21.41 -3.16
C MET A 119 5.32 -20.96 -3.08
N PRO A 120 5.67 -19.73 -3.52
CA PRO A 120 6.99 -19.20 -3.30
C PRO A 120 7.23 -19.02 -1.79
N LYS A 121 8.44 -19.27 -1.33
CA LYS A 121 8.85 -19.07 0.08
C LYS A 121 8.98 -17.58 0.47
N THR A 122 8.68 -16.66 -0.45
CA THR A 122 8.76 -15.21 -0.26
C THR A 122 7.66 -14.69 0.68
N HIS A 123 8.06 -13.91 1.68
CA HIS A 123 7.15 -13.26 2.59
C HIS A 123 6.27 -12.21 1.87
N THR A 124 5.09 -11.91 2.40
CA THR A 124 4.18 -10.91 1.82
C THR A 124 4.83 -9.52 1.71
N VAL A 125 5.63 -9.14 2.71
CA VAL A 125 6.40 -7.88 2.71
C VAL A 125 7.35 -7.81 1.52
N ASP A 126 8.07 -8.90 1.22
CA ASP A 126 9.01 -8.92 0.08
C ASP A 126 8.29 -8.72 -1.25
N ARG A 127 7.08 -9.28 -1.38
CA ARG A 127 6.24 -9.07 -2.58
C ARG A 127 5.70 -7.65 -2.66
N PHE A 128 5.42 -7.00 -1.52
CA PHE A 128 5.04 -5.59 -1.50
C PHE A 128 6.23 -4.71 -1.89
N LEU A 129 7.41 -5.01 -1.38
CA LEU A 129 8.65 -4.30 -1.73
C LEU A 129 9.03 -4.48 -3.21
N ASP A 130 8.82 -5.67 -3.77
CA ASP A 130 9.03 -5.92 -5.21
C ASP A 130 8.16 -5.01 -6.10
N THR A 131 6.98 -4.63 -5.61
CA THR A 131 6.08 -3.72 -6.33
C THR A 131 6.69 -2.33 -6.55
N ILE A 132 7.60 -1.90 -5.68
CA ILE A 132 8.29 -0.61 -5.78
C ILE A 132 9.75 -0.71 -6.27
N SER A 133 10.23 -1.91 -6.59
CA SER A 133 11.62 -2.14 -7.03
C SER A 133 12.02 -1.33 -8.27
N HIS A 134 11.06 -1.04 -9.15
CA HIS A 134 11.26 -0.19 -10.35
C HIS A 134 11.60 1.27 -10.03
N LEU A 135 11.45 1.70 -8.79
CA LEU A 135 11.82 3.04 -8.31
C LEU A 135 13.26 3.08 -7.75
N GLU A 136 14.06 2.01 -7.98
CA GLU A 136 15.45 1.91 -7.56
C GLU A 136 15.67 2.01 -6.04
N VAL A 137 14.64 1.65 -5.26
CA VAL A 137 14.70 1.58 -3.80
C VAL A 137 15.13 0.21 -3.30
N LYS A 138 15.66 0.17 -2.08
CA LYS A 138 16.14 -1.07 -1.45
C LYS A 138 15.42 -1.32 -0.13
N ASN A 139 15.23 -2.61 0.20
CA ASN A 139 14.76 -2.98 1.53
C ASN A 139 15.75 -2.46 2.59
N ASP A 140 15.24 -1.70 3.55
CA ASP A 140 16.05 -1.13 4.62
C ASP A 140 16.30 -2.08 5.80
N GLY A 141 15.67 -3.26 5.78
CA GLY A 141 15.84 -4.30 6.80
C GLY A 141 15.28 -3.97 8.19
N LYS A 142 14.53 -2.86 8.33
CA LYS A 142 14.04 -2.40 9.63
C LYS A 142 12.75 -3.08 10.13
N GLY A 143 12.21 -4.03 9.36
CA GLY A 143 10.96 -4.72 9.72
C GLY A 143 9.71 -3.85 9.60
N LEU A 144 8.70 -4.17 10.40
CA LEU A 144 7.41 -3.50 10.39
C LEU A 144 7.40 -2.30 11.35
N ASP A 145 6.61 -1.28 11.00
CA ASP A 145 6.30 -0.16 11.88
C ASP A 145 4.83 -0.20 12.29
N PHE A 146 4.58 0.19 13.52
CA PHE A 146 3.24 0.49 14.01
C PHE A 146 3.32 1.69 14.95
N PHE A 147 2.52 2.71 14.70
CA PHE A 147 2.55 3.97 15.43
C PHE A 147 1.26 4.15 16.20
N LEU A 148 1.37 4.28 17.51
CA LEU A 148 0.26 4.56 18.41
C LEU A 148 0.14 6.07 18.69
N SER A 149 -1.06 6.53 19.02
CA SER A 149 -1.22 7.85 19.60
C SER A 149 -0.67 7.85 21.04
N LYS A 150 -0.23 9.03 21.51
CA LYS A 150 0.20 9.19 22.92
C LYS A 150 -0.89 8.83 23.95
N LYS A 151 -2.16 8.79 23.51
CA LYS A 151 -3.30 8.42 24.36
C LYS A 151 -3.52 6.91 24.45
N ASP A 152 -2.94 6.16 23.53
CA ASP A 152 -3.10 4.69 23.42
C ASP A 152 -1.88 3.96 23.98
N GLU A 153 -0.86 4.67 24.45
CA GLU A 153 0.25 4.10 25.22
C GLU A 153 -0.27 3.68 26.61
N VAL A 154 -0.32 2.38 26.82
CA VAL A 154 -0.64 1.80 28.12
C VAL A 154 0.66 1.63 28.89
N ASP A 155 0.73 2.24 30.10
CA ASP A 155 1.84 2.06 31.04
C ASP A 155 1.99 0.60 31.51
#